data_e9a1e1d3ca7c9394a8e27a1e93a97221
#
_entry.id   e9a1e1d3ca7c9394a8e27a1e93a97221
#
_cell.length_a   1.000
_cell.length_b   1.000
_cell.length_c   1.000
_cell.angle_alpha   90.00
_cell.angle_beta   90.00
_cell.angle_gamma   90.00
#
_symmetry.space_group_name_H-M   'P 1'
#
loop_
_entity.id
_entity.type
_entity.pdbx_description
1 polymer ?
#
loop_
_entity_poly.entity_id
_entity_poly.type
_entity_poly.pdbx_seq_one_letter_code
_entity_poly.pdbx_strand_id
1 'polypeptide(L)'
;MKTLRLTCNSIDKNINTTNVFLGGSVSSYDSERVLEFDNELGTGTITGIHLEGGLSFMQYNVLFNEAFKIVTDPSPSKPIYFMYCLEGTIQQSFGGSTSLTMLDEFQTAILGGAGDANEIVFPGQQQVKLCVIRVIDDTAIQDTETLRQQMYSLFSKGQEEPLNYFGTYNLRIGEQLAQIGKINQKGIVKKLLVEGILNLTLAMEIQHLQSDIEDEQNPTGSLTKYELNSIKTISRDIEKHPEVQYSIKSICVDCGISASKLQEGFKLLHGTTVSDFIRNERLNTAERLISTTDMNISEIVYTVGLSSRSYFSKIFKRRYKVSPKMYQDNKKAEPQVA
;
A
#
# COMPACT_ATOMS: atom_id res chain seq x y z
N MET A 1 21.50 -13.63 -12.20
CA MET A 1 20.11 -13.05 -12.26
C MET A 1 19.26 -13.96 -13.14
N LYS A 2 18.20 -14.54 -12.62
CA LYS A 2 17.23 -15.37 -13.39
C LYS A 2 16.13 -14.48 -13.96
N THR A 3 15.58 -14.85 -15.12
CA THR A 3 14.55 -14.06 -15.80
C THR A 3 13.33 -14.93 -16.10
N LEU A 4 12.17 -14.52 -15.61
CA LEU A 4 10.86 -15.08 -15.93
C LEU A 4 10.19 -14.20 -16.98
N ARG A 5 9.73 -14.80 -18.09
CA ARG A 5 8.90 -14.12 -19.09
C ARG A 5 7.45 -14.49 -18.96
N LEU A 6 6.59 -13.47 -18.90
CA LEU A 6 5.15 -13.59 -18.84
C LEU A 6 4.57 -13.03 -20.17
N THR A 7 3.87 -13.85 -20.92
CA THR A 7 3.31 -13.49 -22.24
C THR A 7 1.82 -13.23 -22.18
N CYS A 8 1.25 -13.22 -20.99
CA CYS A 8 -0.18 -13.39 -20.84
C CYS A 8 -0.85 -12.27 -20.05
N ASN A 9 -2.07 -11.98 -20.46
CA ASN A 9 -2.94 -10.98 -19.82
C ASN A 9 -3.82 -11.58 -18.69
N SER A 10 -3.81 -12.91 -18.52
CA SER A 10 -4.61 -13.61 -17.50
C SER A 10 -3.79 -13.86 -16.24
N ILE A 11 -4.36 -13.50 -15.09
CA ILE A 11 -3.79 -13.80 -13.75
C ILE A 11 -3.51 -15.30 -13.62
N ASP A 12 -4.46 -16.16 -14.00
CA ASP A 12 -4.32 -17.61 -13.87
C ASP A 12 -3.12 -18.16 -14.65
N LYS A 13 -2.95 -17.69 -15.88
CA LYS A 13 -1.81 -18.12 -16.71
C LYS A 13 -0.49 -17.57 -16.17
N ASN A 14 -0.49 -16.32 -15.70
CA ASN A 14 0.71 -15.71 -15.14
C ASN A 14 1.16 -16.45 -13.85
N ILE A 15 0.24 -16.76 -12.95
CA ILE A 15 0.53 -17.52 -11.73
C ILE A 15 1.01 -18.93 -12.08
N ASN A 16 0.36 -19.62 -13.01
CA ASN A 16 0.79 -20.97 -13.43
C ASN A 16 2.18 -20.95 -14.08
N THR A 17 2.45 -19.99 -14.97
CA THR A 17 3.79 -19.84 -15.59
C THR A 17 4.85 -19.54 -14.53
N THR A 18 4.51 -18.68 -13.56
CA THR A 18 5.40 -18.36 -12.45
C THR A 18 5.65 -19.59 -11.57
N ASN A 19 4.61 -20.40 -11.31
CA ASN A 19 4.75 -21.64 -10.56
C ASN A 19 5.66 -22.66 -11.25
N VAL A 20 5.49 -22.84 -12.54
CA VAL A 20 6.39 -23.73 -13.33
C VAL A 20 7.84 -23.30 -13.22
N PHE A 21 8.09 -21.99 -13.17
CA PHE A 21 9.45 -21.45 -13.08
C PHE A 21 10.01 -21.49 -11.64
N LEU A 22 9.21 -21.10 -10.65
CA LEU A 22 9.64 -21.01 -9.25
C LEU A 22 9.57 -22.35 -8.50
N GLY A 23 8.73 -23.31 -8.94
CA GLY A 23 8.60 -24.61 -8.29
C GLY A 23 7.92 -24.54 -6.93
N GLY A 24 6.72 -24.00 -6.88
CA GLY A 24 5.91 -23.87 -5.66
C GLY A 24 4.60 -24.65 -5.69
N SER A 25 3.67 -24.26 -4.85
CA SER A 25 2.30 -24.76 -4.81
C SER A 25 1.30 -23.64 -5.06
N VAL A 26 0.29 -23.89 -5.87
CA VAL A 26 -0.79 -22.94 -6.17
C VAL A 26 -2.07 -23.39 -5.49
N SER A 27 -2.62 -22.52 -4.65
CA SER A 27 -3.98 -22.63 -4.11
C SER A 27 -4.93 -21.66 -4.85
N SER A 28 -6.19 -22.08 -4.96
CA SER A 28 -7.22 -21.33 -5.69
C SER A 28 -8.45 -21.17 -4.84
N TYR A 29 -8.88 -19.95 -4.64
CA TYR A 29 -10.08 -19.61 -3.91
C TYR A 29 -10.90 -18.59 -4.71
N ASP A 30 -11.97 -19.03 -5.34
CA ASP A 30 -12.82 -18.16 -6.15
C ASP A 30 -12.01 -17.42 -7.25
N SER A 31 -11.95 -16.10 -7.21
CA SER A 31 -11.15 -15.26 -8.13
C SER A 31 -9.69 -15.05 -7.71
N GLU A 32 -9.27 -15.64 -6.59
CA GLU A 32 -7.93 -15.50 -6.04
C GLU A 32 -7.06 -16.72 -6.36
N ARG A 33 -5.82 -16.47 -6.69
CA ARG A 33 -4.76 -17.48 -6.86
C ARG A 33 -3.59 -17.10 -5.98
N VAL A 34 -3.11 -18.05 -5.20
CA VAL A 34 -1.97 -17.85 -4.29
C VAL A 34 -0.92 -18.89 -4.62
N LEU A 35 0.24 -18.43 -5.06
CA LEU A 35 1.44 -19.23 -5.25
C LEU A 35 2.33 -19.06 -4.02
N GLU A 36 2.66 -20.17 -3.37
CA GLU A 36 3.63 -20.23 -2.28
C GLU A 36 4.85 -21.04 -2.73
N PHE A 37 6.04 -20.54 -2.44
CA PHE A 37 7.30 -21.23 -2.77
C PHE A 37 8.33 -21.03 -1.65
N ASP A 38 9.14 -22.08 -1.43
CA ASP A 38 10.27 -22.08 -0.50
C ASP A 38 11.30 -23.07 -1.01
N ASN A 39 12.35 -22.56 -1.66
CA ASN A 39 13.36 -23.37 -2.33
C ASN A 39 14.66 -22.59 -2.59
N GLU A 40 15.57 -23.16 -3.40
CA GLU A 40 16.87 -22.56 -3.74
C GLU A 40 16.76 -21.19 -4.45
N LEU A 41 15.62 -20.82 -5.02
CA LEU A 41 15.42 -19.52 -5.66
C LEU A 41 15.07 -18.44 -4.65
N GLY A 42 14.47 -18.84 -3.53
CA GLY A 42 13.99 -17.95 -2.47
C GLY A 42 12.73 -18.48 -1.82
N THR A 43 12.11 -17.63 -1.04
CA THR A 43 10.84 -17.92 -0.36
C THR A 43 9.86 -16.79 -0.57
N GLY A 44 8.57 -17.11 -0.57
CA GLY A 44 7.55 -16.06 -0.64
C GLY A 44 6.19 -16.52 -1.12
N THR A 45 5.33 -15.51 -1.25
CA THR A 45 3.95 -15.66 -1.68
C THR A 45 3.65 -14.66 -2.78
N ILE A 46 3.03 -15.13 -3.86
CA ILE A 46 2.53 -14.27 -4.94
C ILE A 46 1.03 -14.49 -5.05
N THR A 47 0.27 -13.43 -4.75
CA THR A 47 -1.19 -13.46 -4.81
C THR A 47 -1.69 -12.72 -6.04
N GLY A 48 -2.58 -13.34 -6.80
CA GLY A 48 -3.25 -12.73 -7.93
C GLY A 48 -4.77 -12.76 -7.73
N ILE A 49 -5.44 -11.63 -7.97
CA ILE A 49 -6.90 -11.51 -7.88
C ILE A 49 -7.42 -10.90 -9.17
N HIS A 50 -8.37 -11.60 -9.78
CA HIS A 50 -9.09 -11.09 -10.95
C HIS A 50 -10.43 -10.49 -10.51
N LEU A 51 -10.70 -9.27 -10.97
CA LEU A 51 -11.93 -8.54 -10.70
C LEU A 51 -12.64 -8.18 -12.01
N GLU A 52 -13.91 -7.85 -11.92
CA GLU A 52 -14.71 -7.51 -13.10
C GLU A 52 -14.31 -6.15 -13.71
N GLY A 53 -14.65 -5.93 -14.97
CA GLY A 53 -14.43 -4.68 -15.69
C GLY A 53 -12.95 -4.36 -15.93
N GLY A 54 -12.11 -5.35 -16.20
CA GLY A 54 -10.71 -5.13 -16.59
C GLY A 54 -9.75 -4.79 -15.44
N LEU A 55 -10.17 -4.96 -14.18
CA LEU A 55 -9.31 -4.75 -13.00
C LEU A 55 -8.67 -6.06 -12.56
N SER A 56 -7.38 -6.02 -12.27
CA SER A 56 -6.68 -7.13 -11.63
C SER A 56 -5.62 -6.63 -10.66
N PHE A 57 -5.35 -7.43 -9.65
CA PHE A 57 -4.40 -7.13 -8.58
C PHE A 57 -3.40 -8.26 -8.44
N MET A 58 -2.11 -7.91 -8.33
CA MET A 58 -1.05 -8.84 -7.95
C MET A 58 -0.27 -8.29 -6.77
N GLN A 59 0.02 -9.14 -5.81
CA GLN A 59 0.89 -8.84 -4.69
C GLN A 59 2.04 -9.83 -4.66
N TYR A 60 3.24 -9.31 -4.64
CA TYR A 60 4.47 -10.06 -4.43
C TYR A 60 4.92 -9.82 -2.98
N ASN A 61 5.13 -10.87 -2.23
CA ASN A 61 5.74 -10.84 -0.89
C ASN A 61 6.86 -11.88 -0.90
N VAL A 62 8.05 -11.48 -1.33
CA VAL A 62 9.10 -12.39 -1.78
C VAL A 62 10.47 -12.00 -1.25
N LEU A 63 11.28 -13.00 -0.96
CA LEU A 63 12.70 -12.89 -0.67
C LEU A 63 13.45 -13.83 -1.62
N PHE A 64 14.06 -13.29 -2.66
CA PHE A 64 14.88 -14.06 -3.58
C PHE A 64 16.33 -14.16 -3.09
N ASN A 65 16.97 -15.31 -3.29
CA ASN A 65 18.39 -15.51 -2.92
C ASN A 65 19.34 -14.74 -3.83
N GLU A 66 18.96 -14.54 -5.09
CA GLU A 66 19.68 -13.72 -6.08
C GLU A 66 18.69 -12.76 -6.77
N ALA A 67 19.22 -11.74 -7.44
CA ALA A 67 18.40 -10.82 -8.23
C ALA A 67 17.53 -11.60 -9.25
N PHE A 68 16.24 -11.29 -9.25
CA PHE A 68 15.23 -11.98 -10.06
C PHE A 68 14.45 -10.97 -10.92
N LYS A 69 14.37 -11.25 -12.22
CA LYS A 69 13.72 -10.37 -13.20
C LYS A 69 12.44 -10.99 -13.71
N ILE A 70 11.37 -10.23 -13.70
CA ILE A 70 10.11 -10.54 -14.38
C ILE A 70 9.98 -9.60 -15.57
N VAL A 71 9.73 -10.16 -16.74
CA VAL A 71 9.47 -9.45 -17.98
C VAL A 71 8.05 -9.80 -18.42
N THR A 72 7.18 -8.82 -18.48
CA THR A 72 5.83 -9.00 -19.04
C THR A 72 5.82 -8.44 -20.44
N ASP A 73 5.60 -9.30 -21.42
CA ASP A 73 5.56 -8.92 -22.84
C ASP A 73 4.41 -7.94 -23.11
N PRO A 74 4.51 -7.14 -24.18
CA PRO A 74 3.49 -6.19 -24.57
C PRO A 74 2.11 -6.84 -24.76
N SER A 75 1.07 -6.10 -24.39
CA SER A 75 -0.31 -6.55 -24.54
C SER A 75 -1.09 -5.67 -25.50
N PRO A 76 -1.91 -6.26 -26.41
CA PRO A 76 -2.82 -5.48 -27.26
C PRO A 76 -3.80 -4.60 -26.46
N SER A 77 -4.14 -4.99 -25.23
CA SER A 77 -5.03 -4.22 -24.34
C SER A 77 -4.35 -3.01 -23.69
N LYS A 78 -3.06 -2.76 -23.96
CA LYS A 78 -2.30 -1.60 -23.44
C LYS A 78 -2.61 -1.28 -21.98
N PRO A 79 -2.34 -2.19 -21.03
CA PRO A 79 -2.73 -2.00 -19.66
C PRO A 79 -2.04 -0.80 -19.02
N ILE A 80 -2.73 -0.19 -18.03
CA ILE A 80 -2.15 0.75 -17.10
C ILE A 80 -1.82 -0.01 -15.83
N TYR A 81 -0.59 0.15 -15.36
CA TYR A 81 -0.10 -0.45 -14.12
C TYR A 81 0.06 0.63 -13.06
N PHE A 82 -0.59 0.43 -11.92
CA PHE A 82 -0.37 1.19 -10.71
C PHE A 82 0.43 0.29 -9.77
N MET A 83 1.67 0.67 -9.52
CA MET A 83 2.61 -0.10 -8.73
C MET A 83 2.91 0.63 -7.43
N TYR A 84 2.89 -0.08 -6.32
CA TYR A 84 3.22 0.48 -5.02
C TYR A 84 4.12 -0.47 -4.24
N CYS A 85 5.29 0.03 -3.81
CA CYS A 85 6.23 -0.74 -3.01
C CYS A 85 5.92 -0.56 -1.52
N LEU A 86 5.42 -1.62 -0.87
CA LEU A 86 5.09 -1.63 0.56
C LEU A 86 6.31 -1.88 1.46
N GLU A 87 7.31 -2.62 0.95
CA GLU A 87 8.51 -3.01 1.68
C GLU A 87 9.64 -3.27 0.71
N GLY A 88 10.85 -2.84 1.04
CA GLY A 88 12.02 -3.01 0.21
C GLY A 88 12.10 -2.05 -0.95
N THR A 89 12.81 -2.45 -2.00
CA THR A 89 12.98 -1.66 -3.24
C THR A 89 12.97 -2.58 -4.44
N ILE A 90 12.53 -2.09 -5.59
CA ILE A 90 12.67 -2.77 -6.88
C ILE A 90 13.29 -1.83 -7.90
N GLN A 91 13.79 -2.41 -8.99
CA GLN A 91 14.09 -1.66 -10.20
C GLN A 91 13.05 -1.97 -11.27
N GLN A 92 12.65 -0.97 -12.02
CA GLN A 92 11.61 -1.10 -13.01
C GLN A 92 12.02 -0.40 -14.31
N SER A 93 11.66 -0.98 -15.45
CA SER A 93 11.74 -0.38 -16.78
C SER A 93 10.43 -0.63 -17.54
N PHE A 94 9.99 0.37 -18.28
CA PHE A 94 8.78 0.29 -19.09
C PHE A 94 9.01 1.01 -20.43
N GLY A 95 8.34 0.56 -21.48
CA GLY A 95 8.34 1.26 -22.76
C GLY A 95 9.65 1.13 -23.53
N GLY A 96 10.41 0.03 -23.38
CA GLY A 96 11.69 -0.16 -24.07
C GLY A 96 12.82 0.75 -23.57
N SER A 97 12.61 1.43 -22.45
CA SER A 97 13.66 2.21 -21.80
C SER A 97 14.81 1.30 -21.40
N THR A 98 16.04 1.66 -21.76
CA THR A 98 17.26 0.95 -21.35
C THR A 98 17.66 1.28 -19.91
N SER A 99 17.06 2.32 -19.30
CA SER A 99 17.33 2.72 -17.92
C SER A 99 16.34 2.07 -16.96
N LEU A 100 16.89 1.44 -15.92
CA LEU A 100 16.13 0.94 -14.79
C LEU A 100 15.93 2.09 -13.78
N THR A 101 14.68 2.35 -13.42
CA THR A 101 14.33 3.33 -12.38
C THR A 101 14.05 2.62 -11.07
N MET A 102 14.55 3.16 -9.97
CA MET A 102 14.27 2.62 -8.63
C MET A 102 12.86 3.01 -8.19
N LEU A 103 12.10 2.04 -7.70
CA LEU A 103 10.87 2.25 -6.94
C LEU A 103 11.18 1.88 -5.49
N ASP A 104 11.30 2.89 -4.66
CA ASP A 104 11.63 2.74 -3.24
C ASP A 104 10.36 2.40 -2.42
N GLU A 105 10.57 1.94 -1.20
CA GLU A 105 9.51 1.68 -0.23
C GLU A 105 8.62 2.93 -0.03
N PHE A 106 7.30 2.72 -0.05
CA PHE A 106 6.23 3.73 0.02
C PHE A 106 6.14 4.69 -1.16
N GLN A 107 6.77 4.37 -2.26
CA GLN A 107 6.58 5.07 -3.52
C GLN A 107 5.60 4.35 -4.43
N THR A 108 5.00 5.14 -5.31
CA THR A 108 4.15 4.66 -6.39
C THR A 108 4.82 4.83 -7.75
N ALA A 109 4.43 3.99 -8.71
CA ALA A 109 4.69 4.23 -10.12
C ALA A 109 3.41 3.97 -10.92
N ILE A 110 3.12 4.85 -11.90
CA ILE A 110 2.01 4.66 -12.84
C ILE A 110 2.62 4.54 -14.23
N LEU A 111 2.38 3.39 -14.85
CA LEU A 111 3.00 3.01 -16.11
C LEU A 111 1.93 2.62 -17.10
N GLY A 112 2.01 3.10 -18.33
CA GLY A 112 1.02 2.78 -19.36
C GLY A 112 1.43 3.27 -20.74
N GLY A 113 0.72 2.82 -21.76
CA GLY A 113 0.93 3.29 -23.12
C GLY A 113 1.27 2.21 -24.14
N ALA A 114 1.82 2.62 -25.28
CA ALA A 114 1.97 1.77 -26.43
C ALA A 114 3.11 0.76 -26.29
N GLY A 115 2.75 -0.51 -26.20
CA GLY A 115 3.47 -1.55 -26.92
C GLY A 115 4.69 -2.19 -26.31
N ASP A 116 5.21 -1.71 -25.19
CA ASP A 116 6.50 -2.20 -24.71
C ASP A 116 6.42 -3.07 -23.46
N ALA A 117 7.47 -3.89 -23.26
CA ALA A 117 7.55 -4.80 -22.13
C ALA A 117 7.63 -4.04 -20.81
N ASN A 118 6.99 -4.59 -19.77
CA ASN A 118 7.16 -4.16 -18.39
C ASN A 118 8.19 -5.07 -17.71
N GLU A 119 9.29 -4.51 -17.24
CA GLU A 119 10.36 -5.22 -16.58
C GLU A 119 10.43 -4.83 -15.11
N ILE A 120 10.36 -5.81 -14.22
CA ILE A 120 10.50 -5.65 -12.77
C ILE A 120 11.70 -6.48 -12.32
N VAL A 121 12.66 -5.85 -11.63
CA VAL A 121 13.83 -6.54 -11.07
C VAL A 121 13.75 -6.47 -9.55
N PHE A 122 13.58 -7.62 -8.93
CA PHE A 122 13.68 -7.83 -7.50
C PHE A 122 15.14 -8.01 -7.12
N PRO A 123 15.64 -7.31 -6.09
CA PRO A 123 17.00 -7.53 -5.59
C PRO A 123 17.13 -8.92 -4.95
N GLY A 124 18.35 -9.44 -4.90
CA GLY A 124 18.65 -10.61 -4.08
C GLY A 124 18.79 -10.26 -2.61
N GLN A 125 18.45 -11.21 -1.72
CA GLN A 125 18.64 -11.13 -0.27
C GLN A 125 17.97 -9.93 0.41
N GLN A 126 16.89 -9.43 -0.18
CA GLN A 126 16.07 -8.37 0.38
C GLN A 126 14.60 -8.76 0.31
N GLN A 127 13.89 -8.61 1.42
CA GLN A 127 12.43 -8.76 1.44
C GLN A 127 11.81 -7.66 0.60
N VAL A 128 10.91 -8.06 -0.30
CA VAL A 128 10.14 -7.11 -1.12
C VAL A 128 8.66 -7.44 -1.02
N LYS A 129 7.87 -6.40 -0.73
CA LYS A 129 6.42 -6.46 -0.83
C LYS A 129 5.94 -5.42 -1.83
N LEU A 130 5.56 -5.88 -3.01
CA LEU A 130 5.12 -5.05 -4.13
C LEU A 130 3.65 -5.33 -4.44
N CYS A 131 2.85 -4.29 -4.58
CA CYS A 131 1.48 -4.34 -5.06
C CYS A 131 1.42 -3.79 -6.48
N VAL A 132 0.71 -4.48 -7.37
CA VAL A 132 0.50 -4.09 -8.76
C VAL A 132 -1.00 -4.17 -9.07
N ILE A 133 -1.63 -3.04 -9.31
CA ILE A 133 -2.99 -2.96 -9.82
C ILE A 133 -2.89 -2.75 -11.33
N ARG A 134 -3.52 -3.62 -12.10
CA ARG A 134 -3.57 -3.50 -13.56
C ARG A 134 -4.98 -3.17 -14.00
N VAL A 135 -5.08 -2.15 -14.84
CA VAL A 135 -6.33 -1.70 -15.45
C VAL A 135 -6.23 -1.85 -16.95
N ILE A 136 -7.20 -2.52 -17.57
CA ILE A 136 -7.36 -2.61 -19.02
C ILE A 136 -8.67 -1.98 -19.44
N ASP A 137 -8.73 -1.48 -20.67
CA ASP A 137 -9.98 -1.09 -21.29
C ASP A 137 -10.74 -2.36 -21.73
N ASP A 138 -11.83 -2.64 -21.03
CA ASP A 138 -12.72 -3.75 -21.37
C ASP A 138 -13.88 -3.24 -22.24
N THR A 139 -13.56 -2.84 -23.46
CA THR A 139 -14.50 -2.23 -24.42
C THR A 139 -15.59 -3.18 -24.92
N ALA A 140 -15.63 -4.42 -24.46
CA ALA A 140 -16.53 -5.43 -25.04
C ALA A 140 -18.02 -5.20 -24.74
N ILE A 141 -18.41 -4.34 -23.80
CA ILE A 141 -19.81 -4.16 -23.41
C ILE A 141 -20.06 -2.75 -22.88
N GLN A 142 -20.71 -1.82 -23.62
CA GLN A 142 -21.82 -0.94 -23.22
C GLN A 142 -21.87 0.39 -23.96
N ASP A 143 -23.09 0.89 -24.19
CA ASP A 143 -23.42 2.21 -24.75
C ASP A 143 -23.06 3.40 -23.83
N THR A 144 -22.61 3.14 -22.61
CA THR A 144 -22.20 4.17 -21.63
C THR A 144 -20.79 3.93 -21.11
N GLU A 145 -19.96 4.97 -21.14
CA GLU A 145 -18.60 4.94 -20.64
C GLU A 145 -18.57 4.63 -19.13
N THR A 146 -17.97 3.52 -18.74
CA THR A 146 -17.83 3.13 -17.33
C THR A 146 -16.82 4.01 -16.61
N LEU A 147 -16.89 4.07 -15.26
CA LEU A 147 -15.88 4.78 -14.44
C LEU A 147 -14.45 4.33 -14.74
N ARG A 148 -14.26 3.04 -15.04
CA ARG A 148 -12.93 2.48 -15.39
C ARG A 148 -12.45 2.92 -16.76
N GLN A 149 -13.35 3.02 -17.73
CA GLN A 149 -13.03 3.57 -19.06
C GLN A 149 -12.67 5.06 -18.96
N GLN A 150 -13.41 5.83 -18.16
CA GLN A 150 -13.05 7.21 -17.87
C GLN A 150 -11.67 7.32 -17.25
N MET A 151 -11.38 6.49 -16.23
CA MET A 151 -10.05 6.44 -15.62
C MET A 151 -8.97 6.02 -16.62
N TYR A 152 -9.20 4.97 -17.43
CA TYR A 152 -8.28 4.55 -18.48
C TYR A 152 -8.01 5.67 -19.48
N SER A 153 -9.05 6.41 -19.86
CA SER A 153 -8.95 7.50 -20.81
C SER A 153 -8.11 8.69 -20.30
N LEU A 154 -8.01 8.91 -18.97
CA LEU A 154 -7.12 9.93 -18.40
C LEU A 154 -5.64 9.68 -18.74
N PHE A 155 -5.25 8.43 -18.88
CA PHE A 155 -3.86 8.01 -19.09
C PHE A 155 -3.55 7.60 -20.52
N SER A 156 -4.57 7.37 -21.37
CA SER A 156 -4.40 6.85 -22.72
C SER A 156 -4.63 7.90 -23.81
N LYS A 157 -5.39 8.98 -23.53
CA LYS A 157 -5.75 10.00 -24.54
C LYS A 157 -4.60 10.97 -24.76
N GLY A 158 -4.14 11.05 -26.02
CA GLY A 158 -3.22 12.11 -26.49
C GLY A 158 -1.75 11.92 -26.11
N GLN A 159 -1.36 10.75 -25.60
CA GLN A 159 0.04 10.47 -25.31
C GLN A 159 0.67 9.72 -26.49
N GLU A 160 1.65 10.36 -27.14
CA GLU A 160 2.52 9.73 -28.14
C GLU A 160 3.61 8.88 -27.47
N GLU A 161 3.99 9.22 -26.23
CA GLU A 161 5.00 8.52 -25.43
C GLU A 161 4.37 7.66 -24.32
N PRO A 162 5.03 6.57 -23.92
CA PRO A 162 4.60 5.76 -22.78
C PRO A 162 4.54 6.57 -21.48
N LEU A 163 3.45 6.44 -20.72
CA LEU A 163 3.36 6.99 -19.39
C LEU A 163 4.36 6.29 -18.46
N ASN A 164 5.24 7.05 -17.85
CA ASN A 164 6.27 6.51 -16.96
C ASN A 164 6.46 7.47 -15.77
N TYR A 165 5.49 7.45 -14.85
CA TYR A 165 5.48 8.30 -13.67
C TYR A 165 5.98 7.54 -12.44
N PHE A 166 6.90 8.16 -11.70
CA PHE A 166 7.39 7.72 -10.40
C PHE A 166 7.09 8.81 -9.37
N GLY A 167 6.14 8.52 -8.51
CA GLY A 167 5.65 9.48 -7.52
C GLY A 167 6.53 9.61 -6.29
N THR A 168 6.22 10.63 -5.51
CA THR A 168 6.79 10.84 -4.19
C THR A 168 6.28 9.80 -3.19
N TYR A 169 6.75 9.88 -1.95
CA TYR A 169 6.37 8.94 -0.89
C TYR A 169 4.94 9.19 -0.38
N ASN A 170 4.11 8.15 -0.27
CA ASN A 170 2.76 8.26 0.23
C ASN A 170 2.35 7.05 1.09
N LEU A 171 2.52 7.15 2.40
CA LEU A 171 2.18 6.07 3.35
C LEU A 171 0.68 5.74 3.40
N ARG A 172 -0.20 6.71 3.08
CA ARG A 172 -1.65 6.48 3.11
C ARG A 172 -2.09 5.41 2.10
N ILE A 173 -1.46 5.40 0.92
CA ILE A 173 -1.69 4.36 -0.09
C ILE A 173 -1.28 3.00 0.47
N GLY A 174 -0.11 2.93 1.12
CA GLY A 174 0.37 1.72 1.78
C GLY A 174 -0.56 1.19 2.86
N GLU A 175 -1.11 2.09 3.71
CA GLU A 175 -2.08 1.73 4.75
C GLU A 175 -3.34 1.10 4.15
N GLN A 176 -3.85 1.62 3.02
CA GLN A 176 -5.00 1.05 2.34
C GLN A 176 -4.69 -0.34 1.78
N LEU A 177 -3.59 -0.49 1.04
CA LEU A 177 -3.19 -1.77 0.45
C LEU A 177 -2.90 -2.83 1.52
N ALA A 178 -2.33 -2.46 2.67
CA ALA A 178 -2.08 -3.36 3.78
C ALA A 178 -3.37 -3.95 4.40
N GLN A 179 -4.53 -3.31 4.23
CA GLN A 179 -5.80 -3.83 4.70
C GLN A 179 -6.23 -5.09 3.95
N ILE A 180 -5.83 -5.27 2.68
CA ILE A 180 -6.15 -6.47 1.90
C ILE A 180 -5.68 -7.74 2.62
N GLY A 181 -4.48 -7.72 3.19
CA GLY A 181 -3.93 -8.85 3.96
C GLY A 181 -4.62 -9.13 5.29
N LYS A 182 -5.49 -8.23 5.78
CA LYS A 182 -6.24 -8.38 7.02
C LYS A 182 -7.67 -8.90 6.80
N ILE A 183 -8.09 -9.10 5.55
CA ILE A 183 -9.42 -9.59 5.21
C ILE A 183 -9.49 -11.09 5.48
N ASN A 184 -10.28 -11.47 6.48
CA ASN A 184 -10.54 -12.89 6.83
C ASN A 184 -11.81 -13.43 6.18
N GLN A 185 -12.66 -12.57 5.61
CA GLN A 185 -13.90 -12.93 4.93
C GLN A 185 -13.61 -13.74 3.67
N LYS A 186 -14.61 -14.52 3.21
CA LYS A 186 -14.53 -15.37 2.01
C LYS A 186 -15.63 -14.99 1.02
N GLY A 187 -15.51 -15.52 -0.22
CA GLY A 187 -16.52 -15.38 -1.25
C GLY A 187 -16.80 -13.93 -1.63
N ILE A 188 -18.07 -13.61 -1.88
CA ILE A 188 -18.50 -12.29 -2.35
C ILE A 188 -18.11 -11.14 -1.40
N VAL A 189 -18.11 -11.38 -0.08
CA VAL A 189 -17.75 -10.34 0.89
C VAL A 189 -16.27 -9.95 0.75
N LYS A 190 -15.37 -10.95 0.62
CA LYS A 190 -13.94 -10.69 0.36
C LYS A 190 -13.77 -9.93 -0.95
N LYS A 191 -14.45 -10.36 -2.02
CA LYS A 191 -14.37 -9.71 -3.34
C LYS A 191 -14.77 -8.24 -3.28
N LEU A 192 -15.90 -7.92 -2.63
CA LEU A 192 -16.36 -6.55 -2.46
C LEU A 192 -15.40 -5.69 -1.64
N LEU A 193 -14.86 -6.23 -0.53
CA LEU A 193 -13.89 -5.52 0.30
C LEU A 193 -12.60 -5.22 -0.47
N VAL A 194 -12.04 -6.21 -1.17
CA VAL A 194 -10.85 -6.04 -1.99
C VAL A 194 -11.08 -5.01 -3.09
N GLU A 195 -12.20 -5.12 -3.82
CA GLU A 195 -12.54 -4.17 -4.89
C GLU A 195 -12.72 -2.75 -4.36
N GLY A 196 -13.36 -2.58 -3.20
CA GLY A 196 -13.50 -1.29 -2.53
C GLY A 196 -12.15 -0.67 -2.16
N ILE A 197 -11.23 -1.47 -1.57
CA ILE A 197 -9.88 -1.02 -1.24
C ILE A 197 -9.10 -0.63 -2.50
N LEU A 198 -9.17 -1.42 -3.57
CA LEU A 198 -8.46 -1.13 -4.81
C LEU A 198 -8.99 0.12 -5.50
N ASN A 199 -10.32 0.32 -5.55
CA ASN A 199 -10.91 1.54 -6.11
C ASN A 199 -10.51 2.78 -5.30
N LEU A 200 -10.49 2.70 -3.97
CA LEU A 200 -10.00 3.78 -3.11
C LEU A 200 -8.50 4.05 -3.35
N THR A 201 -7.70 3.00 -3.47
CA THR A 201 -6.27 3.11 -3.77
C THR A 201 -6.04 3.80 -5.11
N LEU A 202 -6.75 3.40 -6.17
CA LEU A 202 -6.65 4.04 -7.49
C LEU A 202 -7.00 5.52 -7.44
N ALA A 203 -8.04 5.91 -6.70
CA ALA A 203 -8.40 7.32 -6.52
C ALA A 203 -7.28 8.09 -5.81
N MET A 204 -6.65 7.50 -4.78
CA MET A 204 -5.53 8.11 -4.07
C MET A 204 -4.27 8.23 -4.94
N GLU A 205 -3.99 7.23 -5.79
CA GLU A 205 -2.87 7.25 -6.76
C GLU A 205 -3.04 8.37 -7.79
N ILE A 206 -4.25 8.51 -8.35
CA ILE A 206 -4.56 9.57 -9.31
C ILE A 206 -4.45 10.95 -8.66
N GLN A 207 -4.99 11.11 -7.44
CA GLN A 207 -4.86 12.35 -6.68
C GLN A 207 -3.39 12.68 -6.39
N HIS A 208 -2.60 11.66 -6.06
CA HIS A 208 -1.16 11.83 -5.77
C HIS A 208 -0.41 12.30 -7.01
N LEU A 209 -0.65 11.67 -8.16
CA LEU A 209 -0.11 12.12 -9.44
C LEU A 209 -0.47 13.58 -9.76
N GLN A 210 -1.74 13.97 -9.57
CA GLN A 210 -2.18 15.34 -9.80
C GLN A 210 -1.45 16.33 -8.89
N SER A 211 -1.32 15.97 -7.59
CA SER A 211 -0.58 16.81 -6.62
C SER A 211 0.91 16.92 -6.98
N ASP A 212 1.56 15.83 -7.40
CA ASP A 212 2.97 15.86 -7.79
C ASP A 212 3.20 16.68 -9.06
N ILE A 213 2.25 16.69 -10.01
CA ILE A 213 2.31 17.54 -11.23
C ILE A 213 2.12 19.01 -10.86
N GLU A 214 1.22 19.33 -9.93
CA GLU A 214 1.01 20.70 -9.44
C GLU A 214 2.21 21.21 -8.65
N ASP A 215 2.90 20.34 -7.89
CA ASP A 215 4.06 20.64 -7.06
C ASP A 215 5.41 20.46 -7.81
N GLU A 216 5.44 20.51 -9.14
CA GLU A 216 6.62 20.25 -10.02
C GLU A 216 7.93 20.96 -9.60
N GLN A 217 7.86 21.95 -8.71
CA GLN A 217 9.02 22.71 -8.27
C GLN A 217 9.71 22.15 -7.02
N ASN A 218 9.08 21.23 -6.24
CA ASN A 218 9.72 20.64 -5.07
C ASN A 218 9.00 19.37 -4.54
N PRO A 219 9.16 18.20 -5.17
CA PRO A 219 8.39 16.98 -4.89
C PRO A 219 8.59 16.39 -3.48
N THR A 220 9.69 16.73 -2.80
CA THR A 220 9.97 16.33 -1.42
C THR A 220 9.96 17.50 -0.44
N GLY A 221 9.55 18.70 -0.90
CA GLY A 221 9.72 19.92 -0.13
C GLY A 221 11.20 20.21 0.15
N SER A 222 11.50 20.62 1.38
CA SER A 222 12.89 20.89 1.81
C SER A 222 13.63 19.62 2.31
N LEU A 223 12.98 18.43 2.25
CA LEU A 223 13.49 17.19 2.86
C LEU A 223 14.43 16.43 1.92
N THR A 224 15.56 16.00 2.45
CA THR A 224 16.44 15.04 1.79
C THR A 224 15.88 13.61 1.91
N LYS A 225 16.32 12.69 1.04
CA LYS A 225 15.96 11.26 1.12
C LYS A 225 16.32 10.66 2.49
N TYR A 226 17.45 11.05 3.09
CA TYR A 226 17.87 10.61 4.41
C TYR A 226 16.89 11.09 5.49
N GLU A 227 16.52 12.36 5.48
CA GLU A 227 15.57 12.94 6.44
C GLU A 227 14.18 12.28 6.34
N LEU A 228 13.70 12.02 5.13
CA LEU A 228 12.48 11.26 4.90
C LEU A 228 12.54 9.85 5.49
N ASN A 229 13.63 9.14 5.29
CA ASN A 229 13.80 7.79 5.86
C ASN A 229 13.85 7.81 7.39
N SER A 230 14.49 8.83 8.00
CA SER A 230 14.48 9.02 9.46
C SER A 230 13.06 9.25 9.98
N ILE A 231 12.25 10.05 9.27
CA ILE A 231 10.84 10.30 9.64
C ILE A 231 10.00 9.03 9.50
N LYS A 232 10.21 8.21 8.47
CA LYS A 232 9.54 6.91 8.32
C LYS A 232 9.86 5.97 9.49
N THR A 233 11.13 5.92 9.89
CA THR A 233 11.56 5.07 11.01
C THR A 233 10.84 5.48 12.27
N ILE A 234 10.85 6.77 12.61
CA ILE A 234 10.17 7.26 13.83
C ILE A 234 8.65 7.07 13.75
N SER A 235 8.02 7.18 12.56
CA SER A 235 6.61 6.91 12.39
C SER A 235 6.27 5.47 12.77
N ARG A 236 7.05 4.50 12.30
CA ARG A 236 6.89 3.08 12.65
C ARG A 236 7.12 2.82 14.14
N ASP A 237 8.06 3.51 14.76
CA ASP A 237 8.31 3.38 16.20
C ASP A 237 7.13 3.90 17.02
N ILE A 238 6.52 5.02 16.60
CA ILE A 238 5.30 5.56 17.20
C ILE A 238 4.12 4.59 17.05
N GLU A 239 3.94 3.97 15.89
CA GLU A 239 2.89 2.98 15.65
C GLU A 239 3.04 1.74 16.54
N LYS A 240 4.29 1.26 16.71
CA LYS A 240 4.59 0.09 17.55
C LYS A 240 4.51 0.40 19.05
N HIS A 241 4.93 1.60 19.45
CA HIS A 241 5.09 2.01 20.83
C HIS A 241 4.43 3.37 21.09
N PRO A 242 3.11 3.52 20.87
CA PRO A 242 2.43 4.80 21.05
C PRO A 242 2.40 5.28 22.51
N GLU A 243 2.62 4.39 23.48
CA GLU A 243 2.70 4.68 24.92
C GLU A 243 3.93 5.51 25.31
N VAL A 244 4.98 5.48 24.51
CA VAL A 244 6.21 6.23 24.76
C VAL A 244 5.93 7.74 24.78
N GLN A 245 6.58 8.44 25.71
CA GLN A 245 6.43 9.90 25.83
C GLN A 245 7.30 10.62 24.78
N TYR A 246 6.78 10.68 23.57
CA TYR A 246 7.42 11.42 22.49
C TYR A 246 7.26 12.93 22.69
N SER A 247 8.34 13.66 22.48
CA SER A 247 8.32 15.11 22.33
C SER A 247 8.90 15.51 20.98
N ILE A 248 8.41 16.60 20.37
CA ILE A 248 8.97 17.10 19.11
C ILE A 248 10.49 17.31 19.26
N LYS A 249 10.92 17.82 20.42
CA LYS A 249 12.34 18.07 20.69
C LYS A 249 13.17 16.78 20.72
N SER A 250 12.70 15.72 21.40
CA SER A 250 13.40 14.43 21.42
C SER A 250 13.49 13.83 20.03
N ILE A 251 12.38 13.78 19.29
CA ILE A 251 12.35 13.25 17.93
C ILE A 251 13.31 14.01 17.01
N CYS A 252 13.36 15.35 17.09
CA CYS A 252 14.29 16.15 16.28
C CYS A 252 15.75 15.81 16.59
N VAL A 253 16.08 15.57 17.84
CA VAL A 253 17.45 15.16 18.25
C VAL A 253 17.77 13.77 17.70
N ASP A 254 16.85 12.82 17.87
CA ASP A 254 17.05 11.43 17.47
C ASP A 254 17.17 11.29 15.93
N CYS A 255 16.41 12.07 15.18
CA CYS A 255 16.43 12.08 13.71
C CYS A 255 17.49 13.02 13.11
N GLY A 256 18.08 13.91 13.89
CA GLY A 256 19.02 14.93 13.38
C GLY A 256 18.38 15.98 12.46
N ILE A 257 17.08 16.29 12.63
CA ILE A 257 16.32 17.19 11.77
C ILE A 257 15.66 18.32 12.57
N SER A 258 15.38 19.44 11.90
CA SER A 258 14.67 20.55 12.53
C SER A 258 13.19 20.24 12.76
N ALA A 259 12.55 20.94 13.70
CA ALA A 259 11.13 20.80 13.97
C ALA A 259 10.25 21.14 12.73
N SER A 260 10.68 22.08 11.91
CA SER A 260 9.99 22.43 10.67
C SER A 260 10.01 21.26 9.69
N LYS A 261 11.17 20.68 9.42
CA LYS A 261 11.35 19.51 8.55
C LYS A 261 10.62 18.28 9.08
N LEU A 262 10.61 18.06 10.40
CA LEU A 262 9.83 16.99 11.01
C LEU A 262 8.33 17.16 10.74
N GLN A 263 7.77 18.36 10.92
CA GLN A 263 6.36 18.65 10.65
C GLN A 263 6.02 18.53 9.16
N GLU A 264 6.92 19.02 8.29
CA GLU A 264 6.78 18.89 6.83
C GLU A 264 6.72 17.42 6.42
N GLY A 265 7.64 16.58 6.92
CA GLY A 265 7.67 15.17 6.59
C GLY A 265 6.46 14.39 7.11
N PHE A 266 5.98 14.68 8.32
CA PHE A 266 4.74 14.06 8.81
C PHE A 266 3.51 14.51 8.02
N LYS A 267 3.45 15.74 7.56
CA LYS A 267 2.39 16.20 6.66
C LYS A 267 2.48 15.52 5.30
N LEU A 268 3.68 15.38 4.74
CA LEU A 268 3.92 14.71 3.46
C LEU A 268 3.54 13.24 3.54
N LEU A 269 4.03 12.51 4.56
CA LEU A 269 3.85 11.07 4.68
C LEU A 269 2.47 10.66 5.21
N HIS A 270 1.91 11.41 6.17
CA HIS A 270 0.71 11.03 6.92
C HIS A 270 -0.45 12.04 6.79
N GLY A 271 -0.25 13.16 6.11
CA GLY A 271 -1.25 14.22 5.96
C GLY A 271 -1.61 14.91 7.28
N THR A 272 -0.81 14.79 8.34
CA THR A 272 -1.11 15.28 9.68
C THR A 272 0.13 15.79 10.41
N THR A 273 -0.05 16.49 11.53
CA THR A 273 1.08 16.90 12.37
C THR A 273 1.62 15.73 13.19
N VAL A 274 2.89 15.80 13.64
CA VAL A 274 3.48 14.79 14.53
C VAL A 274 2.63 14.54 15.77
N SER A 275 2.17 15.62 16.43
CA SER A 275 1.37 15.51 17.66
C SER A 275 0.00 14.86 17.39
N ASP A 276 -0.60 15.15 16.25
CA ASP A 276 -1.87 14.54 15.84
C ASP A 276 -1.67 13.06 15.49
N PHE A 277 -0.58 12.72 14.83
CA PHE A 277 -0.22 11.34 14.52
C PHE A 277 -0.08 10.52 15.80
N ILE A 278 0.77 10.95 16.75
CA ILE A 278 0.95 10.27 18.05
C ILE A 278 -0.39 10.11 18.78
N ARG A 279 -1.20 11.17 18.80
CA ARG A 279 -2.54 11.12 19.42
C ARG A 279 -3.44 10.10 18.76
N ASN A 280 -3.42 10.03 17.44
CA ASN A 280 -4.24 9.09 16.67
C ASN A 280 -3.82 7.65 16.93
N GLU A 281 -2.52 7.34 17.00
CA GLU A 281 -2.03 6.00 17.29
C GLU A 281 -2.36 5.55 18.73
N ARG A 282 -2.29 6.48 19.69
CA ARG A 282 -2.79 6.22 21.06
C ARG A 282 -4.28 5.90 21.09
N LEU A 283 -5.09 6.61 20.30
CA LEU A 283 -6.52 6.36 20.19
C LEU A 283 -6.84 5.03 19.48
N ASN A 284 -6.09 4.67 18.44
CA ASN A 284 -6.20 3.38 17.74
C ASN A 284 -5.91 2.23 18.71
N THR A 285 -4.82 2.35 19.46
CA THR A 285 -4.43 1.34 20.46
C THR A 285 -5.45 1.26 21.62
N ALA A 286 -5.96 2.40 22.09
CA ALA A 286 -6.99 2.43 23.12
C ALA A 286 -8.28 1.76 22.65
N GLU A 287 -8.74 2.03 21.44
CA GLU A 287 -9.92 1.39 20.86
C GLU A 287 -9.75 -0.14 20.79
N ARG A 288 -8.60 -0.60 20.31
CA ARG A 288 -8.27 -2.02 20.27
C ARG A 288 -8.29 -2.64 21.67
N LEU A 289 -7.66 -1.99 22.68
CA LEU A 289 -7.67 -2.49 24.06
C LEU A 289 -9.07 -2.54 24.65
N ILE A 290 -9.93 -1.54 24.41
CA ILE A 290 -11.33 -1.55 24.83
C ILE A 290 -12.08 -2.73 24.22
N SER A 291 -11.78 -3.07 22.96
CA SER A 291 -12.49 -4.12 22.21
C SER A 291 -11.98 -5.54 22.53
N THR A 292 -10.70 -5.69 22.94
CA THR A 292 -10.05 -7.01 23.04
C THR A 292 -9.64 -7.41 24.46
N THR A 293 -9.80 -6.53 25.47
CA THR A 293 -9.38 -6.81 26.85
C THR A 293 -10.45 -6.41 27.86
N ASP A 294 -10.31 -6.90 29.10
CA ASP A 294 -11.18 -6.51 30.23
C ASP A 294 -10.65 -5.33 31.03
N MET A 295 -9.63 -4.63 30.52
CA MET A 295 -9.05 -3.46 31.19
C MET A 295 -10.10 -2.38 31.41
N ASN A 296 -10.05 -1.70 32.55
CA ASN A 296 -10.88 -0.53 32.77
C ASN A 296 -10.34 0.70 32.03
N ILE A 297 -11.19 1.71 31.84
CA ILE A 297 -10.80 2.90 31.06
C ILE A 297 -9.58 3.63 31.66
N SER A 298 -9.40 3.59 32.98
CA SER A 298 -8.22 4.22 33.59
C SER A 298 -6.93 3.50 33.25
N GLU A 299 -6.94 2.17 33.31
CA GLU A 299 -5.81 1.33 32.92
C GLU A 299 -5.45 1.57 31.46
N ILE A 300 -6.44 1.57 30.56
CA ILE A 300 -6.23 1.84 29.13
C ILE A 300 -5.58 3.21 28.91
N VAL A 301 -6.07 4.26 29.59
CA VAL A 301 -5.51 5.62 29.47
C VAL A 301 -4.01 5.64 29.79
N TYR A 302 -3.60 4.98 30.86
CA TYR A 302 -2.17 4.92 31.25
C TYR A 302 -1.38 4.02 30.31
N THR A 303 -1.95 2.88 29.89
CA THR A 303 -1.29 1.93 28.98
C THR A 303 -0.98 2.57 27.63
N VAL A 304 -1.82 3.48 27.12
CA VAL A 304 -1.54 4.18 25.86
C VAL A 304 -0.71 5.46 26.04
N GLY A 305 -0.12 5.68 27.21
CA GLY A 305 0.77 6.81 27.48
C GLY A 305 0.08 8.15 27.70
N LEU A 306 -1.21 8.15 28.07
CA LEU A 306 -1.93 9.36 28.46
C LEU A 306 -2.04 9.47 29.98
N SER A 307 -1.97 10.68 30.52
CA SER A 307 -2.06 10.94 31.96
C SER A 307 -3.42 11.47 32.42
N SER A 308 -4.25 11.95 31.49
CA SER A 308 -5.53 12.60 31.82
C SER A 308 -6.72 11.85 31.24
N ARG A 309 -7.55 11.27 32.12
CA ARG A 309 -8.80 10.59 31.75
C ARG A 309 -9.80 11.55 31.09
N SER A 310 -9.89 12.79 31.58
CA SER A 310 -10.81 13.80 31.02
C SER A 310 -10.37 14.19 29.60
N TYR A 311 -9.08 14.39 29.39
CA TYR A 311 -8.54 14.65 28.05
C TYR A 311 -8.78 13.46 27.11
N PHE A 312 -8.46 12.24 27.54
CA PHE A 312 -8.73 11.04 26.77
C PHE A 312 -10.20 10.91 26.37
N SER A 313 -11.13 11.05 27.33
CA SER A 313 -12.57 10.99 27.04
C SER A 313 -13.00 12.01 26.00
N LYS A 314 -12.46 13.23 26.06
CA LYS A 314 -12.75 14.30 25.10
C LYS A 314 -12.27 13.95 23.69
N ILE A 315 -11.01 13.50 23.53
CA ILE A 315 -10.45 13.19 22.21
C ILE A 315 -11.06 11.92 21.63
N PHE A 316 -11.33 10.90 22.44
CA PHE A 316 -11.99 9.66 22.04
C PHE A 316 -13.43 9.94 21.54
N LYS A 317 -14.23 10.70 22.32
CA LYS A 317 -15.59 11.10 21.91
C LYS A 317 -15.59 11.91 20.62
N ARG A 318 -14.59 12.77 20.42
CA ARG A 318 -14.46 13.55 19.18
C ARG A 318 -14.26 12.63 17.96
N ARG A 319 -13.45 11.56 18.09
CA ARG A 319 -13.14 10.63 17.01
C ARG A 319 -14.25 9.61 16.78
N TYR A 320 -14.69 8.93 17.84
CA TYR A 320 -15.61 7.80 17.75
C TYR A 320 -17.08 8.16 18.01
N LYS A 321 -17.37 9.43 18.28
CA LYS A 321 -18.71 10.02 18.52
C LYS A 321 -19.42 9.53 19.80
N VAL A 322 -18.85 8.58 20.53
CA VAL A 322 -19.34 8.04 21.81
C VAL A 322 -18.26 8.14 22.90
N SER A 323 -18.65 8.11 24.17
CA SER A 323 -17.66 8.09 25.25
C SER A 323 -16.94 6.74 25.32
N PRO A 324 -15.69 6.68 25.84
CA PRO A 324 -14.95 5.42 25.98
C PRO A 324 -15.75 4.39 26.79
N LYS A 325 -16.42 4.79 27.85
CA LYS A 325 -17.24 3.91 28.69
C LYS A 325 -18.43 3.34 27.91
N MET A 326 -19.15 4.19 27.20
CA MET A 326 -20.29 3.75 26.38
C MET A 326 -19.83 2.82 25.25
N TYR A 327 -18.66 3.09 24.64
CA TYR A 327 -18.07 2.22 23.63
C TYR A 327 -17.75 0.84 24.21
N GLN A 328 -17.18 0.80 25.41
CA GLN A 328 -16.87 -0.44 26.15
C GLN A 328 -18.14 -1.24 26.50
N ASP A 329 -19.16 -0.56 27.01
CA ASP A 329 -20.42 -1.21 27.42
C ASP A 329 -21.16 -1.78 26.20
N ASN A 330 -21.18 -1.08 25.07
CA ASN A 330 -21.77 -1.55 23.82
C ASN A 330 -21.05 -2.79 23.28
N LYS A 331 -19.71 -2.84 23.35
CA LYS A 331 -18.93 -4.01 22.92
C LYS A 331 -19.15 -5.24 23.81
N LYS A 332 -19.36 -5.05 25.12
CA LYS A 332 -19.69 -6.15 26.04
C LYS A 332 -21.12 -6.65 25.88
N ALA A 333 -22.02 -5.84 25.32
CA ALA A 333 -23.40 -6.21 25.05
C ALA A 333 -23.61 -6.94 23.70
N GLU A 334 -22.63 -6.91 22.78
CA GLU A 334 -22.67 -7.71 21.56
C GLU A 334 -22.44 -9.19 21.94
N PRO A 335 -23.38 -10.12 21.64
CA PRO A 335 -23.18 -11.53 21.93
C PRO A 335 -21.96 -12.01 21.14
N GLN A 336 -21.02 -12.66 21.83
CA GLN A 336 -19.95 -13.41 21.17
C GLN A 336 -20.63 -14.52 20.35
N VAL A 337 -20.76 -14.31 19.05
CA VAL A 337 -21.16 -15.37 18.12
C VAL A 337 -19.99 -16.35 18.09
N ALA A 338 -20.19 -17.47 18.73
CA ALA A 338 -19.26 -18.60 18.80
C ALA A 338 -19.07 -19.25 17.42
#